data_224c207aa44cbddf5b8be02f22c1aa8c
#
_entry.id   224c207aa44cbddf5b8be02f22c1aa8c
#
_cell.length_a   1.000
_cell.length_b   1.000
_cell.length_c   1.000
_cell.angle_alpha   90.00
_cell.angle_beta   90.00
_cell.angle_gamma   90.00
#
_symmetry.space_group_name_H-M   'P 1'
#
loop_
_entity.id
_entity.type
_entity.pdbx_description
1 polymer ?
#
loop_
_entity_poly.entity_id
_entity_poly.type
_entity_poly.pdbx_seq_one_letter_code
_entity_poly.pdbx_strand_id
1 'polypeptide(L)'
;MSTALKTSAQAGTLGVARGTGGLGGQASLLSTIGAWCLALLWIMPLLYAFWAAIHPSEFATKLSLTAPLTLDNFKAAWDAAPFARYFLNTTLLVATILGMQLVLCTLAAYAFARFEFFGKNVLFSLVLVQLMVMPEILLVRNYQTLSHLGLVDTLFGIGLPYFASAFAIFLLRQTFKTIPKELVEAAAMEGASTMQILRHVYIPLAKPVYLAFSLVSVSHHWNNFLWPLIVSNSVESRPLTVGLQVFSSSDQGIDWSIITAATLLTSGPLLIGFLLFQRQFVQSFMRAGIK
;
A
#
# COMPACT_ATOMS: atom_id res chain seq x y z
N MET A 1 12.48 82.08 -3.17
CA MET A 1 11.09 82.30 -3.49
C MET A 1 10.44 80.93 -3.41
N SER A 2 9.87 80.61 -2.27
CA SER A 2 8.42 80.55 -1.97
C SER A 2 7.77 79.39 -2.75
N THR A 3 7.16 78.42 -2.24
CA THR A 3 6.20 78.37 -1.11
C THR A 3 5.95 76.91 -0.71
N ALA A 4 5.76 76.71 0.57
CA ALA A 4 5.31 75.44 1.17
C ALA A 4 3.84 75.14 0.84
N LEU A 5 3.48 73.87 0.77
CA LEU A 5 2.13 73.41 1.13
C LEU A 5 2.17 72.07 1.84
N LYS A 6 1.86 72.13 3.11
CA LYS A 6 1.48 71.02 3.97
C LYS A 6 0.12 70.51 3.52
N THR A 7 -0.07 69.19 3.42
CA THR A 7 -1.40 68.60 3.53
C THR A 7 -1.31 67.31 4.35
N SER A 8 -2.09 67.31 5.37
CA SER A 8 -2.27 66.41 6.49
C SER A 8 -2.60 64.95 6.11
N ALA A 9 -1.95 64.04 6.79
CA ALA A 9 -2.36 62.63 6.90
C ALA A 9 -3.69 62.50 7.65
N GLN A 10 -4.66 61.91 7.04
CA GLN A 10 -5.78 61.25 7.74
C GLN A 10 -5.58 59.76 7.80
N ALA A 11 -5.28 59.28 8.97
CA ALA A 11 -5.27 57.87 9.32
C ALA A 11 -6.72 57.35 9.32
N GLY A 12 -7.05 56.57 8.30
CA GLY A 12 -8.26 55.74 8.27
C GLY A 12 -7.97 54.38 8.88
N THR A 13 -8.29 54.23 10.16
CA THR A 13 -8.36 52.93 10.82
C THR A 13 -9.52 52.12 10.25
N LEU A 14 -9.25 51.25 9.28
CA LEU A 14 -10.18 50.22 8.88
C LEU A 14 -10.23 49.14 9.99
N GLY A 15 -11.31 49.21 10.75
CA GLY A 15 -11.67 48.17 11.71
C GLY A 15 -11.85 46.83 11.01
N VAL A 16 -10.92 45.92 11.25
CA VAL A 16 -11.09 44.52 10.91
C VAL A 16 -12.18 43.96 11.83
N ALA A 17 -13.35 43.77 11.27
CA ALA A 17 -14.47 43.09 11.93
C ALA A 17 -14.04 41.66 12.27
N ARG A 18 -13.75 41.44 13.54
CA ARG A 18 -13.73 40.10 14.15
C ARG A 18 -15.18 39.62 14.25
N GLY A 19 -15.63 38.90 13.25
CA GLY A 19 -16.98 38.34 13.22
C GLY A 19 -17.00 37.00 12.51
N THR A 20 -16.39 35.93 13.07
CA THR A 20 -16.70 34.55 12.69
C THR A 20 -16.47 33.63 13.89
N GLY A 21 -17.08 33.91 15.00
CA GLY A 21 -16.99 33.12 16.24
C GLY A 21 -18.22 32.23 16.52
N GLY A 22 -18.96 31.74 15.50
CA GLY A 22 -20.20 31.01 15.80
C GLY A 22 -20.49 29.76 14.95
N LEU A 23 -19.97 29.65 13.74
CA LEU A 23 -20.30 28.54 12.84
C LEU A 23 -19.25 27.44 12.78
N GLY A 24 -18.02 27.71 13.20
CA GLY A 24 -16.93 26.72 13.18
C GLY A 24 -17.05 25.64 14.24
N GLY A 25 -17.63 25.93 15.39
CA GLY A 25 -17.74 24.97 16.50
C GLY A 25 -18.82 23.91 16.29
N GLN A 26 -19.97 24.29 15.74
CA GLN A 26 -21.07 23.34 15.49
C GLN A 26 -20.78 22.48 14.25
N ALA A 27 -20.20 23.05 13.21
CA ALA A 27 -19.73 22.28 12.04
C ALA A 27 -18.65 21.26 12.44
N SER A 28 -17.77 21.58 13.40
CA SER A 28 -16.75 20.65 13.89
C SER A 28 -17.34 19.52 14.73
N LEU A 29 -18.36 19.75 15.55
CA LEU A 29 -19.04 18.71 16.34
C LEU A 29 -19.80 17.72 15.46
N LEU A 30 -20.59 18.20 14.51
CA LEU A 30 -21.29 17.34 13.54
C LEU A 30 -20.33 16.53 12.68
N SER A 31 -19.25 17.13 12.20
CA SER A 31 -18.23 16.40 11.44
C SER A 31 -17.50 15.38 12.29
N THR A 32 -17.24 15.67 13.56
CA THR A 32 -16.61 14.72 14.48
C THR A 32 -17.53 13.55 14.79
N ILE A 33 -18.80 13.81 15.09
CA ILE A 33 -19.81 12.74 15.31
C ILE A 33 -19.95 11.89 14.04
N GLY A 34 -20.09 12.53 12.87
CA GLY A 34 -20.17 11.82 11.59
C GLY A 34 -18.94 10.95 11.32
N ALA A 35 -17.73 11.45 11.63
CA ALA A 35 -16.50 10.67 11.50
C ALA A 35 -16.47 9.45 12.44
N TRP A 36 -16.92 9.60 13.70
CA TRP A 36 -17.01 8.49 14.64
C TRP A 36 -18.06 7.45 14.23
N CYS A 37 -19.24 7.89 13.77
CA CYS A 37 -20.27 6.99 13.25
C CYS A 37 -19.76 6.20 12.03
N LEU A 38 -19.08 6.87 11.12
CA LEU A 38 -18.47 6.23 9.95
C LEU A 38 -17.38 5.24 10.37
N ALA A 39 -16.51 5.60 11.31
CA ALA A 39 -15.46 4.73 11.83
C ALA A 39 -16.04 3.47 12.50
N LEU A 40 -17.10 3.60 13.31
CA LEU A 40 -17.80 2.49 13.93
C LEU A 40 -18.45 1.57 12.89
N LEU A 41 -19.08 2.14 11.86
CA LEU A 41 -19.66 1.37 10.77
C LEU A 41 -18.59 0.56 10.01
N TRP A 42 -17.45 1.16 9.74
CA TRP A 42 -16.35 0.48 9.03
C TRP A 42 -15.64 -0.58 9.86
N ILE A 43 -15.57 -0.42 11.17
CA ILE A 43 -14.92 -1.41 12.05
C ILE A 43 -15.87 -2.59 12.38
N MET A 44 -17.18 -2.43 12.19
CA MET A 44 -18.19 -3.42 12.55
C MET A 44 -17.94 -4.83 11.96
N PRO A 45 -17.63 -5.00 10.66
CA PRO A 45 -17.31 -6.30 10.10
C PRO A 45 -16.08 -6.96 10.75
N LEU A 46 -15.08 -6.17 11.10
CA LEU A 46 -13.87 -6.68 11.77
C LEU A 46 -14.19 -7.11 13.22
N LEU A 47 -15.01 -6.35 13.93
CA LEU A 47 -15.47 -6.71 15.26
C LEU A 47 -16.30 -8.00 15.23
N TYR A 48 -17.17 -8.15 14.22
CA TYR A 48 -17.92 -9.37 14.01
C TYR A 48 -17.00 -10.57 13.71
N ALA A 49 -16.01 -10.39 12.83
CA ALA A 49 -15.04 -11.45 12.53
C ALA A 49 -14.25 -11.85 13.78
N PHE A 50 -13.86 -10.88 14.61
CA PHE A 50 -13.21 -11.15 15.88
C PHE A 50 -14.14 -11.88 16.86
N TRP A 51 -15.39 -11.42 16.96
CA TRP A 51 -16.42 -12.11 17.76
C TRP A 51 -16.58 -13.57 17.35
N ALA A 52 -16.83 -13.83 16.07
CA ALA A 52 -17.05 -15.19 15.57
C ALA A 52 -15.81 -16.08 15.78
N ALA A 53 -14.61 -15.53 15.64
CA ALA A 53 -13.36 -16.29 15.81
C ALA A 53 -13.11 -16.77 17.25
N ILE A 54 -13.61 -16.04 18.26
CA ILE A 54 -13.40 -16.37 19.68
C ILE A 54 -14.59 -17.08 20.35
N HIS A 55 -15.60 -17.45 19.57
CA HIS A 55 -16.77 -18.18 20.08
C HIS A 55 -16.99 -19.49 19.31
N PRO A 56 -17.61 -20.52 19.95
CA PRO A 56 -17.95 -21.76 19.25
C PRO A 56 -18.87 -21.52 18.06
N SER A 57 -18.81 -22.41 17.06
CA SER A 57 -19.56 -22.31 15.79
C SER A 57 -21.07 -22.10 15.96
N GLU A 58 -21.65 -22.63 17.02
CA GLU A 58 -23.08 -22.47 17.34
C GLU A 58 -23.47 -21.01 17.59
N PHE A 59 -22.52 -20.19 18.05
CA PHE A 59 -22.72 -18.79 18.37
C PHE A 59 -22.19 -17.83 17.27
N ALA A 60 -21.52 -18.35 16.23
CA ALA A 60 -20.96 -17.52 15.18
C ALA A 60 -21.99 -16.60 14.50
N THR A 61 -23.24 -17.11 14.34
CA THR A 61 -24.35 -16.36 13.74
C THR A 61 -25.33 -15.79 14.77
N LYS A 62 -25.13 -16.06 16.07
CA LYS A 62 -26.00 -15.62 17.17
C LYS A 62 -25.18 -14.77 18.13
N LEU A 63 -25.36 -13.47 18.11
CA LEU A 63 -24.75 -12.55 19.08
C LEU A 63 -25.33 -12.83 20.47
N SER A 64 -24.63 -13.64 21.27
CA SER A 64 -24.99 -13.91 22.65
C SER A 64 -23.87 -13.47 23.60
N LEU A 65 -24.14 -12.50 24.45
CA LEU A 65 -23.17 -11.99 25.43
C LEU A 65 -22.77 -13.05 26.49
N THR A 66 -23.49 -14.15 26.57
CA THR A 66 -23.26 -15.27 27.52
C THR A 66 -22.52 -16.44 26.87
N ALA A 67 -22.15 -16.34 25.58
CA ALA A 67 -21.43 -17.38 24.87
C ALA A 67 -20.04 -17.61 25.50
N PRO A 68 -19.58 -18.87 25.65
CA PRO A 68 -18.27 -19.17 26.17
C PRO A 68 -17.20 -18.71 25.19
N LEU A 69 -16.10 -18.13 25.71
CA LEU A 69 -14.94 -17.77 24.91
C LEU A 69 -14.08 -19.00 24.66
N THR A 70 -13.63 -19.19 23.43
CA THR A 70 -12.69 -20.25 23.05
C THR A 70 -11.62 -19.74 22.09
N LEU A 71 -10.44 -20.33 22.13
CA LEU A 71 -9.38 -20.15 21.16
C LEU A 71 -9.20 -21.37 20.25
N ASP A 72 -10.03 -22.39 20.41
CA ASP A 72 -9.93 -23.64 19.65
C ASP A 72 -10.12 -23.43 18.16
N ASN A 73 -10.89 -22.41 17.74
CA ASN A 73 -11.07 -22.06 16.34
C ASN A 73 -9.74 -21.66 15.68
N PHE A 74 -8.88 -20.93 16.39
CA PHE A 74 -7.55 -20.56 15.88
C PHE A 74 -6.65 -21.79 15.75
N LYS A 75 -6.72 -22.70 16.71
CA LYS A 75 -5.98 -23.96 16.66
C LYS A 75 -6.51 -24.84 15.53
N ALA A 76 -7.81 -25.01 15.42
CA ALA A 76 -8.43 -25.76 14.34
C ALA A 76 -8.10 -25.18 12.95
N ALA A 77 -8.12 -23.85 12.81
CA ALA A 77 -7.71 -23.18 11.59
C ALA A 77 -6.24 -23.46 11.26
N TRP A 78 -5.35 -23.38 12.25
CA TRP A 78 -3.91 -23.62 12.07
C TRP A 78 -3.60 -25.05 11.68
N ASP A 79 -4.29 -26.02 12.29
CA ASP A 79 -4.08 -27.46 12.09
C ASP A 79 -4.74 -27.97 10.78
N ALA A 80 -5.77 -27.26 10.27
CA ALA A 80 -6.47 -27.64 9.05
C ALA A 80 -5.64 -27.48 7.75
N ALA A 81 -4.59 -26.65 7.79
CA ALA A 81 -3.74 -26.39 6.64
C ALA A 81 -2.30 -26.07 7.09
N PRO A 82 -1.28 -26.25 6.23
CA PRO A 82 0.11 -25.92 6.56
C PRO A 82 0.34 -24.39 6.59
N PHE A 83 -0.32 -23.68 7.51
CA PHE A 83 -0.30 -22.22 7.62
C PHE A 83 1.10 -21.64 7.73
N ALA A 84 1.98 -22.28 8.50
CA ALA A 84 3.38 -21.85 8.63
C ALA A 84 4.07 -21.79 7.26
N ARG A 85 3.83 -22.76 6.40
CA ARG A 85 4.39 -22.79 5.05
C ARG A 85 3.78 -21.72 4.16
N TYR A 86 2.47 -21.56 4.17
CA TYR A 86 1.77 -20.51 3.42
C TYR A 86 2.20 -19.12 3.84
N PHE A 87 2.41 -18.92 5.13
CA PHE A 87 2.91 -17.67 5.69
C PHE A 87 4.33 -17.36 5.18
N LEU A 88 5.22 -18.35 5.22
CA LEU A 88 6.57 -18.22 4.69
C LEU A 88 6.55 -17.92 3.19
N ASN A 89 5.72 -18.64 2.42
CA ASN A 89 5.57 -18.43 0.98
C ASN A 89 5.12 -16.99 0.67
N THR A 90 4.09 -16.48 1.38
CA THR A 90 3.60 -15.10 1.20
C THR A 90 4.68 -14.08 1.56
N THR A 91 5.36 -14.27 2.67
CA THR A 91 6.42 -13.35 3.11
C THR A 91 7.57 -13.32 2.10
N LEU A 92 8.04 -14.46 1.65
CA LEU A 92 9.11 -14.56 0.63
C LEU A 92 8.66 -13.95 -0.71
N LEU A 93 7.45 -14.26 -1.15
CA LEU A 93 6.88 -13.71 -2.38
C LEU A 93 6.82 -12.19 -2.34
N VAL A 94 6.20 -11.63 -1.29
CA VAL A 94 6.02 -10.18 -1.13
C VAL A 94 7.37 -9.47 -0.98
N ALA A 95 8.30 -10.04 -0.19
CA ALA A 95 9.65 -9.48 -0.03
C ALA A 95 10.43 -9.49 -1.35
N THR A 96 10.34 -10.57 -2.13
CA THR A 96 11.00 -10.68 -3.43
C THR A 96 10.43 -9.67 -4.43
N ILE A 97 9.09 -9.56 -4.53
CA ILE A 97 8.43 -8.59 -5.41
C ILE A 97 8.85 -7.17 -5.02
N LEU A 98 8.75 -6.82 -3.73
CA LEU A 98 9.12 -5.49 -3.26
C LEU A 98 10.59 -5.19 -3.53
N GLY A 99 11.49 -6.12 -3.23
CA GLY A 99 12.93 -5.96 -3.48
C GLY A 99 13.23 -5.69 -4.96
N MET A 100 12.64 -6.49 -5.86
CA MET A 100 12.79 -6.31 -7.31
C MET A 100 12.19 -4.97 -7.78
N GLN A 101 11.01 -4.61 -7.28
CA GLN A 101 10.38 -3.31 -7.58
C GLN A 101 11.26 -2.14 -7.14
N LEU A 102 11.78 -2.18 -5.92
CA LEU A 102 12.63 -1.09 -5.41
C LEU A 102 13.89 -0.92 -6.27
N VAL A 103 14.49 -2.00 -6.73
CA VAL A 103 15.69 -1.93 -7.59
C VAL A 103 15.32 -1.47 -9.00
N LEU A 104 14.46 -2.22 -9.69
CA LEU A 104 14.15 -1.98 -11.10
C LEU A 104 13.46 -0.64 -11.32
N CYS A 105 12.48 -0.30 -10.47
CA CYS A 105 11.74 0.95 -10.63
C CYS A 105 12.58 2.18 -10.26
N THR A 106 13.53 2.05 -9.31
CA THR A 106 14.46 3.13 -8.99
C THR A 106 15.38 3.42 -10.17
N LEU A 107 15.98 2.40 -10.78
CA LEU A 107 16.87 2.56 -11.93
C LEU A 107 16.11 3.15 -13.13
N ALA A 108 14.91 2.64 -13.41
CA ALA A 108 14.06 3.15 -14.49
C ALA A 108 13.62 4.61 -14.23
N ALA A 109 13.15 4.91 -13.02
CA ALA A 109 12.75 6.27 -12.64
C ALA A 109 13.91 7.26 -12.71
N TYR A 110 15.11 6.85 -12.29
CA TYR A 110 16.30 7.66 -12.39
C TYR A 110 16.68 7.93 -13.84
N ALA A 111 16.65 6.90 -14.71
CA ALA A 111 16.91 7.05 -16.13
C ALA A 111 15.92 8.05 -16.78
N PHE A 112 14.63 7.90 -16.51
CA PHE A 112 13.59 8.81 -17.02
C PHE A 112 13.60 10.21 -16.38
N ALA A 113 14.22 10.40 -15.22
CA ALA A 113 14.31 11.69 -14.58
C ALA A 113 15.55 12.49 -15.06
N ARG A 114 16.69 11.82 -15.23
CA ARG A 114 18.00 12.46 -15.39
C ARG A 114 18.60 12.40 -16.77
N PHE A 115 18.46 11.26 -17.46
CA PHE A 115 19.08 11.12 -18.78
C PHE A 115 18.17 11.66 -19.89
N GLU A 116 18.78 12.24 -20.91
CA GLU A 116 18.12 12.57 -22.16
C GLU A 116 18.55 11.54 -23.21
N PHE A 117 17.57 10.87 -23.78
CA PHE A 117 17.75 9.86 -24.83
C PHE A 117 16.61 9.87 -25.82
N PHE A 118 16.89 9.38 -27.04
CA PHE A 118 15.88 9.32 -28.10
C PHE A 118 14.68 8.47 -27.68
N GLY A 119 13.46 8.97 -27.89
CA GLY A 119 12.24 8.24 -27.55
C GLY A 119 11.84 8.24 -26.07
N LYS A 120 12.56 8.95 -25.17
CA LYS A 120 12.29 9.02 -23.73
C LYS A 120 10.81 9.22 -23.38
N ASN A 121 10.17 10.21 -24.02
CA ASN A 121 8.78 10.55 -23.72
C ASN A 121 7.81 9.48 -24.20
N VAL A 122 8.09 8.88 -25.36
CA VAL A 122 7.30 7.77 -25.92
C VAL A 122 7.40 6.55 -25.00
N LEU A 123 8.62 6.16 -24.63
CA LEU A 123 8.83 5.03 -23.72
C LEU A 123 8.19 5.26 -22.35
N PHE A 124 8.31 6.47 -21.81
CA PHE A 124 7.63 6.79 -20.55
C PHE A 124 6.11 6.75 -20.69
N SER A 125 5.54 7.23 -21.80
CA SER A 125 4.09 7.11 -22.07
C SER A 125 3.65 5.65 -22.18
N LEU A 126 4.45 4.78 -22.79
CA LEU A 126 4.17 3.33 -22.84
C LEU A 126 4.16 2.70 -21.43
N VAL A 127 5.10 3.12 -20.56
CA VAL A 127 5.07 2.69 -19.14
C VAL A 127 3.76 3.15 -18.47
N LEU A 128 3.28 4.37 -18.75
CA LEU A 128 2.02 4.85 -18.19
C LEU A 128 0.79 4.12 -18.72
N VAL A 129 0.82 3.65 -19.98
CA VAL A 129 -0.28 2.82 -20.57
C VAL A 129 -0.49 1.55 -19.75
N GLN A 130 0.57 0.98 -19.15
CA GLN A 130 0.43 -0.18 -18.26
C GLN A 130 -0.51 0.06 -17.08
N LEU A 131 -0.60 1.31 -16.58
CA LEU A 131 -1.53 1.66 -15.48
C LEU A 131 -3.02 1.54 -15.89
N MET A 132 -3.30 1.54 -17.18
CA MET A 132 -4.65 1.43 -17.72
C MET A 132 -5.04 -0.03 -18.01
N VAL A 133 -4.06 -0.94 -18.02
CA VAL A 133 -4.28 -2.36 -18.30
C VAL A 133 -4.52 -3.10 -16.99
N MET A 134 -5.71 -3.67 -16.86
CA MET A 134 -6.04 -4.51 -15.69
C MET A 134 -5.22 -5.80 -15.72
N PRO A 135 -4.55 -6.20 -14.64
CA PRO A 135 -3.76 -7.43 -14.57
C PRO A 135 -4.55 -8.69 -14.96
N GLU A 136 -5.85 -8.70 -14.68
CA GLU A 136 -6.75 -9.82 -14.95
C GLU A 136 -6.87 -10.15 -16.43
N ILE A 137 -6.76 -9.16 -17.31
CA ILE A 137 -6.81 -9.35 -18.77
C ILE A 137 -5.59 -10.17 -19.25
N LEU A 138 -4.49 -10.07 -18.55
CA LEU A 138 -3.23 -10.73 -18.90
C LEU A 138 -3.06 -12.13 -18.29
N LEU A 139 -3.99 -12.60 -17.44
CA LEU A 139 -3.86 -13.85 -16.69
C LEU A 139 -3.51 -15.04 -17.59
N VAL A 140 -4.28 -15.26 -18.64
CA VAL A 140 -4.09 -16.41 -19.55
C VAL A 140 -2.74 -16.32 -20.28
N ARG A 141 -2.37 -15.14 -20.76
CA ARG A 141 -1.10 -14.93 -21.46
C ARG A 141 0.10 -15.06 -20.54
N ASN A 142 0.01 -14.52 -19.35
CA ASN A 142 1.05 -14.66 -18.32
C ASN A 142 1.21 -16.14 -17.94
N TYR A 143 0.10 -16.87 -17.73
CA TYR A 143 0.16 -18.30 -17.44
C TYR A 143 0.84 -19.10 -18.55
N GLN A 144 0.46 -18.85 -19.81
CA GLN A 144 1.10 -19.51 -20.98
C GLN A 144 2.60 -19.21 -21.02
N THR A 145 3.00 -17.97 -20.78
CA THR A 145 4.41 -17.57 -20.74
C THR A 145 5.16 -18.31 -19.63
N LEU A 146 4.60 -18.37 -18.41
CA LEU A 146 5.20 -19.11 -17.30
C LEU A 146 5.29 -20.61 -17.57
N SER A 147 4.28 -21.18 -18.22
CA SER A 147 4.26 -22.59 -18.62
C SER A 147 5.40 -22.91 -19.61
N HIS A 148 5.59 -22.05 -20.61
CA HIS A 148 6.71 -22.21 -21.55
C HIS A 148 8.09 -22.05 -20.91
N LEU A 149 8.18 -21.22 -19.86
CA LEU A 149 9.42 -21.02 -19.10
C LEU A 149 9.66 -22.09 -18.02
N GLY A 150 8.70 -22.99 -17.78
CA GLY A 150 8.78 -23.97 -16.69
C GLY A 150 8.70 -23.34 -15.29
N LEU A 151 8.10 -22.17 -15.14
CA LEU A 151 8.02 -21.41 -13.90
C LEU A 151 6.64 -21.48 -13.21
N VAL A 152 5.71 -22.26 -13.77
CA VAL A 152 4.43 -22.55 -13.09
C VAL A 152 4.73 -23.27 -11.78
N ASP A 153 3.92 -22.98 -10.77
CA ASP A 153 4.05 -23.56 -9.42
C ASP A 153 5.37 -23.19 -8.70
N THR A 154 5.89 -22.01 -8.97
CA THR A 154 7.06 -21.45 -8.27
C THR A 154 6.77 -20.05 -7.71
N LEU A 155 7.34 -19.71 -6.54
CA LEU A 155 7.20 -18.37 -5.96
C LEU A 155 7.78 -17.28 -6.89
N PHE A 156 8.87 -17.60 -7.58
CA PHE A 156 9.48 -16.69 -8.56
C PHE A 156 8.55 -16.43 -9.74
N GLY A 157 7.92 -17.47 -10.29
CA GLY A 157 6.95 -17.35 -11.38
C GLY A 157 5.72 -16.55 -10.99
N ILE A 158 5.20 -16.76 -9.76
CA ILE A 158 4.08 -15.95 -9.23
C ILE A 158 4.46 -14.47 -9.14
N GLY A 159 5.69 -14.15 -8.72
CA GLY A 159 6.18 -12.79 -8.56
C GLY A 159 6.56 -12.09 -9.86
N LEU A 160 7.00 -12.83 -10.88
CA LEU A 160 7.62 -12.32 -12.10
C LEU A 160 6.83 -11.20 -12.81
N PRO A 161 5.50 -11.29 -13.01
CA PRO A 161 4.72 -10.23 -13.65
C PRO A 161 4.69 -8.92 -12.85
N TYR A 162 5.04 -8.96 -11.58
CA TYR A 162 4.96 -7.83 -10.65
C TYR A 162 6.32 -7.19 -10.33
N PHE A 163 7.44 -7.69 -10.85
CA PHE A 163 8.78 -7.19 -10.54
C PHE A 163 9.02 -5.76 -11.00
N ALA A 164 8.27 -5.28 -11.99
CA ALA A 164 8.25 -3.88 -12.39
C ALA A 164 6.86 -3.28 -12.19
N SER A 165 6.82 -2.05 -11.68
CA SER A 165 5.58 -1.32 -11.43
C SER A 165 5.63 0.04 -12.11
N ALA A 166 4.74 0.28 -13.07
CA ALA A 166 4.59 1.58 -13.71
C ALA A 166 4.24 2.68 -12.69
N PHE A 167 3.43 2.35 -11.68
CA PHE A 167 3.11 3.29 -10.59
C PHE A 167 4.36 3.71 -9.80
N ALA A 168 5.21 2.75 -9.44
CA ALA A 168 6.47 3.06 -8.75
C ALA A 168 7.39 3.93 -9.62
N ILE A 169 7.56 3.58 -10.90
CA ILE A 169 8.39 4.34 -11.85
C ILE A 169 7.87 5.77 -11.97
N PHE A 170 6.57 5.94 -12.14
CA PHE A 170 5.94 7.25 -12.23
C PHE A 170 6.17 8.07 -10.95
N LEU A 171 5.86 7.52 -9.79
CA LEU A 171 5.93 8.20 -8.51
C LEU A 171 7.37 8.64 -8.18
N LEU A 172 8.33 7.71 -8.32
CA LEU A 172 9.73 7.99 -8.09
C LEU A 172 10.30 9.01 -9.10
N ARG A 173 9.94 8.88 -10.40
CA ARG A 173 10.37 9.87 -11.41
C ARG A 173 9.87 11.26 -11.07
N GLN A 174 8.60 11.43 -10.68
CA GLN A 174 8.08 12.74 -10.28
C GLN A 174 8.86 13.31 -9.10
N THR A 175 9.13 12.48 -8.09
CA THR A 175 9.93 12.88 -6.93
C THR A 175 11.36 13.25 -7.33
N PHE A 176 12.02 12.45 -8.17
CA PHE A 176 13.39 12.72 -8.60
C PHE A 176 13.51 14.03 -9.41
N LYS A 177 12.45 14.42 -10.12
CA LYS A 177 12.41 15.71 -10.83
C LYS A 177 12.30 16.93 -9.91
N THR A 178 11.81 16.77 -8.68
CA THR A 178 11.71 17.87 -7.71
C THR A 178 13.01 18.12 -6.95
N ILE A 179 13.98 17.21 -7.07
CA ILE A 179 15.29 17.37 -6.41
C ILE A 179 16.07 18.48 -7.11
N PRO A 180 16.56 19.51 -6.37
CA PRO A 180 17.33 20.61 -6.91
C PRO A 180 18.58 20.13 -7.66
N LYS A 181 18.84 20.73 -8.84
CA LYS A 181 19.99 20.35 -9.66
C LYS A 181 21.32 20.70 -8.98
N GLU A 182 21.34 21.76 -8.19
CA GLU A 182 22.48 22.23 -7.44
C GLU A 182 23.08 21.15 -6.52
N LEU A 183 22.26 20.34 -5.88
CA LEU A 183 22.72 19.23 -5.05
C LEU A 183 23.44 18.15 -5.87
N VAL A 184 22.95 17.91 -7.08
CA VAL A 184 23.52 16.91 -7.98
C VAL A 184 24.81 17.41 -8.61
N GLU A 185 24.86 18.70 -8.99
CA GLU A 185 26.02 19.36 -9.55
C GLU A 185 27.14 19.46 -8.50
N ALA A 186 26.82 19.81 -7.25
CA ALA A 186 27.76 19.78 -6.15
C ALA A 186 28.40 18.42 -5.95
N ALA A 187 27.59 17.36 -5.88
CA ALA A 187 28.08 15.99 -5.77
C ALA A 187 28.95 15.57 -6.97
N ALA A 188 28.58 16.01 -8.18
CA ALA A 188 29.39 15.75 -9.38
C ALA A 188 30.73 16.50 -9.36
N MET A 189 30.78 17.75 -8.86
CA MET A 189 32.00 18.51 -8.67
C MET A 189 32.97 17.88 -7.65
N GLU A 190 32.43 17.16 -6.65
CA GLU A 190 33.18 16.33 -5.70
C GLU A 190 33.64 14.98 -6.29
N GLY A 191 33.36 14.72 -7.57
CA GLY A 191 33.78 13.50 -8.28
C GLY A 191 32.88 12.29 -8.04
N ALA A 192 31.65 12.46 -7.51
CA ALA A 192 30.76 11.38 -7.31
C ALA A 192 30.27 10.76 -8.64
N SER A 193 30.35 9.43 -8.74
CA SER A 193 29.80 8.69 -9.87
C SER A 193 28.25 8.73 -9.89
N THR A 194 27.65 8.46 -11.05
CA THR A 194 26.19 8.41 -11.23
C THR A 194 25.49 7.52 -10.19
N MET A 195 26.08 6.36 -9.88
CA MET A 195 25.51 5.44 -8.87
C MET A 195 25.64 5.99 -7.44
N GLN A 196 26.74 6.69 -7.15
CA GLN A 196 26.92 7.38 -5.86
C GLN A 196 25.92 8.51 -5.69
N ILE A 197 25.68 9.31 -6.74
CA ILE A 197 24.65 10.36 -6.74
C ILE A 197 23.26 9.75 -6.52
N LEU A 198 22.92 8.66 -7.22
CA LEU A 198 21.66 7.96 -7.00
C LEU A 198 21.51 7.52 -5.54
N ARG A 199 22.54 6.86 -4.99
CA ARG A 199 22.50 6.25 -3.66
C ARG A 199 22.53 7.28 -2.52
N HIS A 200 23.29 8.35 -2.65
CA HIS A 200 23.53 9.31 -1.57
C HIS A 200 22.70 10.59 -1.67
N VAL A 201 22.17 10.94 -2.85
CA VAL A 201 21.34 12.13 -3.05
C VAL A 201 19.88 11.74 -3.30
N TYR A 202 19.61 10.97 -4.36
CA TYR A 202 18.23 10.70 -4.80
C TYR A 202 17.46 9.79 -3.85
N ILE A 203 18.03 8.62 -3.48
CA ILE A 203 17.35 7.66 -2.63
C ILE A 203 17.03 8.22 -1.24
N PRO A 204 17.96 8.89 -0.53
CA PRO A 204 17.66 9.47 0.78
C PRO A 204 16.59 10.56 0.74
N LEU A 205 16.63 11.45 -0.26
CA LEU A 205 15.64 12.51 -0.42
C LEU A 205 14.23 11.98 -0.80
N ALA A 206 14.18 10.86 -1.52
CA ALA A 206 12.93 10.20 -1.89
C ALA A 206 12.43 9.19 -0.84
N LYS A 207 13.11 9.02 0.30
CA LYS A 207 12.75 8.03 1.34
C LYS A 207 11.26 8.03 1.72
N PRO A 208 10.56 9.17 1.90
CA PRO A 208 9.13 9.15 2.20
C PRO A 208 8.29 8.48 1.11
N VAL A 209 8.66 8.68 -0.15
CA VAL A 209 7.95 8.10 -1.30
C VAL A 209 8.22 6.59 -1.40
N TYR A 210 9.44 6.15 -1.14
CA TYR A 210 9.76 4.73 -1.05
C TYR A 210 8.94 4.03 0.04
N LEU A 211 8.82 4.63 1.22
CA LEU A 211 8.01 4.07 2.30
C LEU A 211 6.53 3.99 1.92
N ALA A 212 5.97 5.05 1.34
CA ALA A 212 4.58 5.07 0.90
C ALA A 212 4.31 4.00 -0.17
N PHE A 213 5.17 3.90 -1.18
CA PHE A 213 5.06 2.88 -2.22
C PHE A 213 5.21 1.46 -1.64
N SER A 214 6.18 1.23 -0.76
CA SER A 214 6.40 -0.08 -0.15
C SER A 214 5.17 -0.57 0.62
N LEU A 215 4.51 0.30 1.37
CA LEU A 215 3.27 -0.04 2.08
C LEU A 215 2.14 -0.43 1.13
N VAL A 216 1.97 0.32 0.04
CA VAL A 216 0.96 0.01 -0.99
C VAL A 216 1.29 -1.33 -1.66
N SER A 217 2.54 -1.54 -2.06
CA SER A 217 3.00 -2.76 -2.71
C SER A 217 2.84 -3.99 -1.82
N VAL A 218 3.29 -3.91 -0.56
CA VAL A 218 3.14 -5.01 0.42
C VAL A 218 1.67 -5.34 0.63
N SER A 219 0.84 -4.34 0.87
CA SER A 219 -0.61 -4.54 1.07
C SER A 219 -1.27 -5.18 -0.16
N HIS A 220 -0.94 -4.72 -1.37
CA HIS A 220 -1.49 -5.23 -2.62
C HIS A 220 -1.10 -6.70 -2.86
N HIS A 221 0.18 -7.01 -2.74
CA HIS A 221 0.68 -8.37 -3.03
C HIS A 221 0.39 -9.38 -1.91
N TRP A 222 0.28 -8.91 -0.65
CA TRP A 222 -0.16 -9.74 0.46
C TRP A 222 -1.59 -10.25 0.26
N ASN A 223 -2.48 -9.38 -0.24
CA ASN A 223 -3.89 -9.70 -0.45
C ASN A 223 -4.18 -10.28 -1.86
N ASN A 224 -3.16 -10.45 -2.70
CA ASN A 224 -3.36 -10.98 -4.04
C ASN A 224 -3.81 -12.46 -3.95
N PHE A 225 -4.93 -12.75 -4.60
CA PHE A 225 -5.56 -14.06 -4.57
C PHE A 225 -5.65 -14.72 -5.95
N LEU A 226 -6.22 -14.01 -6.93
CA LEU A 226 -6.62 -14.59 -8.20
C LEU A 226 -5.45 -15.14 -9.02
N TRP A 227 -4.38 -14.36 -9.16
CA TRP A 227 -3.20 -14.78 -9.91
C TRP A 227 -2.45 -15.95 -9.23
N PRO A 228 -2.13 -15.87 -7.93
CA PRO A 228 -1.55 -17.01 -7.24
C PRO A 228 -2.42 -18.26 -7.27
N LEU A 229 -3.74 -18.13 -7.21
CA LEU A 229 -4.67 -19.26 -7.31
C LEU A 229 -4.52 -20.04 -8.62
N ILE A 230 -4.31 -19.32 -9.73
CA ILE A 230 -4.17 -19.93 -11.05
C ILE A 230 -2.79 -20.57 -11.23
N VAL A 231 -1.74 -20.01 -10.62
CA VAL A 231 -0.35 -20.42 -10.87
C VAL A 231 0.18 -21.43 -9.86
N SER A 232 -0.30 -21.39 -8.58
CA SER A 232 0.20 -22.29 -7.54
C SER A 232 -0.65 -23.58 -7.48
N ASN A 233 0.01 -24.73 -7.63
CA ASN A 233 -0.64 -26.04 -7.58
C ASN A 233 -0.25 -26.83 -6.31
N SER A 234 0.94 -26.58 -5.77
CA SER A 234 1.50 -27.30 -4.63
C SER A 234 1.44 -26.47 -3.33
N VAL A 235 1.61 -27.14 -2.20
CA VAL A 235 1.76 -26.51 -0.87
C VAL A 235 3.03 -25.64 -0.82
N GLU A 236 4.08 -26.05 -1.54
CA GLU A 236 5.39 -25.41 -1.57
C GLU A 236 5.36 -24.00 -2.16
N SER A 237 4.44 -23.74 -3.09
CA SER A 237 4.30 -22.45 -3.80
C SER A 237 3.09 -21.65 -3.36
N ARG A 238 2.12 -22.27 -2.66
CA ARG A 238 0.82 -21.67 -2.33
C ARG A 238 0.96 -20.56 -1.32
N PRO A 239 0.49 -19.32 -1.64
CA PRO A 239 0.43 -18.24 -0.67
C PRO A 239 -0.74 -18.38 0.31
N LEU A 240 -0.70 -17.59 1.37
CA LEU A 240 -1.63 -17.61 2.49
C LEU A 240 -3.09 -17.35 2.09
N THR A 241 -3.31 -16.37 1.19
CA THR A 241 -4.66 -16.04 0.69
C THR A 241 -5.31 -17.20 -0.08
N VAL A 242 -4.52 -17.92 -0.88
CA VAL A 242 -4.97 -19.13 -1.60
C VAL A 242 -5.19 -20.27 -0.62
N GLY A 243 -4.36 -20.37 0.43
CA GLY A 243 -4.52 -21.36 1.50
C GLY A 243 -5.85 -21.28 2.21
N LEU A 244 -6.47 -20.10 2.31
CA LEU A 244 -7.82 -19.92 2.89
C LEU A 244 -8.93 -20.66 2.11
N GLN A 245 -8.69 -21.01 0.85
CA GLN A 245 -9.68 -21.76 0.04
C GLN A 245 -10.02 -23.13 0.64
N VAL A 246 -9.13 -23.72 1.43
CA VAL A 246 -9.38 -24.99 2.12
C VAL A 246 -10.65 -24.92 2.97
N PHE A 247 -10.96 -23.76 3.54
CA PHE A 247 -12.14 -23.57 4.39
C PHE A 247 -13.43 -23.28 3.60
N SER A 248 -13.32 -22.99 2.30
CA SER A 248 -14.47 -22.73 1.42
C SER A 248 -15.00 -24.00 0.74
N SER A 249 -14.20 -25.07 0.71
CA SER A 249 -14.51 -26.33 0.04
C SER A 249 -14.98 -27.38 1.04
N SER A 250 -16.08 -27.13 1.73
CA SER A 250 -16.50 -28.08 2.76
C SER A 250 -17.66 -28.96 2.30
N ASP A 251 -17.40 -30.26 2.14
CA ASP A 251 -18.41 -31.31 2.13
C ASP A 251 -19.15 -31.43 3.48
N GLN A 252 -18.68 -30.72 4.50
CA GLN A 252 -19.19 -30.78 5.89
C GLN A 252 -19.93 -29.51 6.33
N GLY A 253 -20.15 -28.52 5.44
CA GLY A 253 -20.73 -27.23 5.79
C GLY A 253 -19.69 -26.15 6.10
N ILE A 254 -20.11 -24.90 6.04
CA ILE A 254 -19.23 -23.74 6.28
C ILE A 254 -19.18 -23.44 7.78
N ASP A 255 -18.01 -23.60 8.42
CA ASP A 255 -17.78 -23.17 9.79
C ASP A 255 -17.27 -21.73 9.83
N TRP A 256 -18.16 -20.78 10.11
CA TRP A 256 -17.84 -19.37 10.15
C TRP A 256 -16.84 -19.00 11.23
N SER A 257 -16.79 -19.73 12.35
CA SER A 257 -15.83 -19.46 13.43
C SER A 257 -14.40 -19.78 12.99
N ILE A 258 -14.21 -20.93 12.33
CA ILE A 258 -12.90 -21.35 11.83
C ILE A 258 -12.45 -20.44 10.68
N ILE A 259 -13.37 -20.10 9.74
CA ILE A 259 -13.05 -19.20 8.62
C ILE A 259 -12.64 -17.81 9.11
N THR A 260 -13.36 -17.24 10.08
CA THR A 260 -13.03 -15.94 10.62
C THR A 260 -11.72 -15.97 11.40
N ALA A 261 -11.44 -17.04 12.16
CA ALA A 261 -10.17 -17.24 12.83
C ALA A 261 -9.00 -17.33 11.81
N ALA A 262 -9.15 -18.11 10.74
CA ALA A 262 -8.18 -18.23 9.67
C ALA A 262 -7.95 -16.88 8.96
N THR A 263 -9.02 -16.12 8.71
CA THR A 263 -8.94 -14.78 8.11
C THR A 263 -8.20 -13.80 9.01
N LEU A 264 -8.44 -13.82 10.31
CA LEU A 264 -7.72 -12.99 11.28
C LEU A 264 -6.24 -13.37 11.37
N LEU A 265 -5.90 -14.66 11.36
CA LEU A 265 -4.51 -15.12 11.28
C LEU A 265 -3.82 -14.61 10.00
N THR A 266 -4.51 -14.67 8.88
CA THR A 266 -3.98 -14.22 7.58
C THR A 266 -3.80 -12.71 7.51
N SER A 267 -4.76 -11.94 8.03
CA SER A 267 -4.76 -10.48 7.98
C SER A 267 -3.97 -9.84 9.11
N GLY A 268 -3.76 -10.57 10.21
CA GLY A 268 -3.12 -10.08 11.44
C GLY A 268 -1.78 -9.41 11.21
N PRO A 269 -0.82 -10.02 10.50
CA PRO A 269 0.50 -9.43 10.26
C PRO A 269 0.43 -8.12 9.48
N LEU A 270 -0.48 -8.03 8.49
CA LEU A 270 -0.68 -6.82 7.72
C LEU A 270 -1.28 -5.71 8.59
N LEU A 271 -2.26 -6.04 9.44
CA LEU A 271 -2.85 -5.09 10.40
C LEU A 271 -1.81 -4.60 11.41
N ILE A 272 -1.01 -5.50 11.97
CA ILE A 272 0.08 -5.13 12.89
C ILE A 272 1.10 -4.23 12.17
N GLY A 273 1.52 -4.61 10.97
CA GLY A 273 2.41 -3.81 10.14
C GLY A 273 1.83 -2.41 9.87
N PHE A 274 0.56 -2.32 9.50
CA PHE A 274 -0.10 -1.03 9.29
C PHE A 274 -0.13 -0.18 10.57
N LEU A 275 -0.50 -0.74 11.72
CA LEU A 275 -0.54 -0.02 12.99
C LEU A 275 0.83 0.52 13.41
N LEU A 276 1.90 -0.24 13.15
CA LEU A 276 3.28 0.19 13.43
C LEU A 276 3.73 1.33 12.51
N PHE A 277 3.33 1.30 11.24
CA PHE A 277 3.81 2.25 10.22
C PHE A 277 2.79 3.34 9.84
N GLN A 278 1.58 3.36 10.44
CA GLN A 278 0.51 4.31 10.09
C GLN A 278 0.92 5.79 10.15
N ARG A 279 1.78 6.18 11.10
CA ARG A 279 2.27 7.56 11.21
C ARG A 279 3.12 7.97 10.02
N GLN A 280 4.02 7.10 9.56
CA GLN A 280 4.84 7.34 8.37
C GLN A 280 3.97 7.41 7.11
N PHE A 281 2.92 6.58 7.06
CA PHE A 281 1.95 6.57 5.96
C PHE A 281 1.26 7.94 5.84
N VAL A 282 0.61 8.40 6.90
CA VAL A 282 -0.10 9.69 6.93
C VAL A 282 0.85 10.86 6.59
N GLN A 283 2.04 10.89 7.18
CA GLN A 283 3.02 11.95 6.92
C GLN A 283 3.50 11.97 5.46
N SER A 284 3.69 10.80 4.85
CA SER A 284 4.14 10.69 3.46
C SER A 284 3.08 11.21 2.48
N PHE A 285 1.80 10.89 2.72
CA PHE A 285 0.69 11.40 1.90
C PHE A 285 0.44 12.90 2.09
N MET A 286 0.53 13.41 3.33
CA MET A 286 0.37 14.84 3.58
C MET A 286 1.46 15.68 2.89
N ARG A 287 2.70 15.22 2.90
CA ARG A 287 3.81 15.91 2.20
C ARG A 287 3.70 15.86 0.69
N ALA A 288 3.08 14.82 0.14
CA ALA A 288 2.82 14.71 -1.30
C ALA A 288 1.62 15.57 -1.77
N GLY A 289 0.68 15.88 -0.87
CA GLY A 289 -0.55 16.62 -1.17
C GLY A 289 -0.51 18.12 -0.88
N ILE A 290 0.52 18.61 -0.15
CA ILE A 290 0.66 20.04 0.16
C ILE A 290 1.68 20.65 -0.80
N LYS A 291 1.20 21.18 -1.91
CA LYS A 291 1.84 22.21 -2.71
C LYS A 291 0.92 23.40 -2.80
#